data_af257c3b9506c61063932cc7f014eb5d
#
_entry.id   af257c3b9506c61063932cc7f014eb5d
#
_cell.length_a   1.000
_cell.length_b   1.000
_cell.length_c   1.000
_cell.angle_alpha   90.00
_cell.angle_beta   90.00
_cell.angle_gamma   90.00
#
_symmetry.space_group_name_H-M   'P 1'
#
loop_
_entity.id
_entity.type
_entity.pdbx_description
1 polymer ?
#
loop_
_entity_poly.entity_id
_entity_poly.type
_entity_poly.pdbx_seq_one_letter_code
_entity_poly.pdbx_strand_id
1 'polypeptide(L)'
;LTNTVHMPNIKLQSSDSEIFPVDVEIAKCSVTIKTMLEDLGMEDDEEEVVPLPNVNSAILKKVIQWATYHKDDPPLPEDDENKEKRTDDISSWDADFLKVDQGTLFELILAANYLDIKGLLDVTCKTVANMIKGKTPEEIRKTFNIKNDFTASEEDQVRKENEWFSKQNLQALMNNITKSQNDGIITLTPSNKKLAQPKMCKCKPKISAFIK
;
A
#
# COMPACT_ATOMS: atom_id res chain seq x y z
N LEU A 1 23.49 19.66 34.82
CA LEU A 1 23.35 18.21 34.78
C LEU A 1 22.34 17.88 33.69
N THR A 2 22.82 17.77 32.45
CA THR A 2 22.02 17.31 31.30
C THR A 2 21.85 15.81 31.44
N ASN A 3 20.68 15.33 31.87
CA ASN A 3 20.26 13.95 31.71
C ASN A 3 20.17 13.69 30.18
N THR A 4 21.24 13.17 29.60
CA THR A 4 21.17 12.50 28.31
C THR A 4 20.36 11.24 28.54
N VAL A 5 19.09 11.27 28.16
CA VAL A 5 18.26 10.06 28.09
C VAL A 5 18.95 9.16 27.06
N HIS A 6 19.65 8.13 27.54
CA HIS A 6 20.24 7.12 26.68
C HIS A 6 19.08 6.32 26.11
N MET A 7 18.77 6.55 24.83
CA MET A 7 17.79 5.77 24.11
C MET A 7 18.47 4.44 23.73
N PRO A 8 17.95 3.28 24.15
CA PRO A 8 18.53 2.01 23.79
C PRO A 8 18.50 1.82 22.27
N ASN A 9 19.59 1.37 21.69
CA ASN A 9 19.70 1.07 20.28
C ASN A 9 19.70 -0.44 20.07
N ILE A 10 19.01 -0.90 19.04
CA ILE A 10 19.05 -2.28 18.58
C ILE A 10 19.78 -2.37 17.23
N LYS A 11 20.30 -3.53 16.91
CA LYS A 11 20.96 -3.82 15.64
C LYS A 11 20.03 -4.62 14.72
N LEU A 12 19.61 -4.03 13.61
CA LEU A 12 18.85 -4.73 12.57
C LEU A 12 19.80 -5.24 11.50
N GLN A 13 19.72 -6.52 11.15
CA GLN A 13 20.54 -7.13 10.11
C GLN A 13 19.69 -7.40 8.86
N SER A 14 20.11 -6.84 7.73
CA SER A 14 19.48 -7.06 6.43
C SER A 14 19.81 -8.45 5.85
N SER A 15 19.12 -8.84 4.76
CA SER A 15 19.35 -10.11 4.06
C SER A 15 20.76 -10.26 3.48
N ASP A 16 21.41 -9.14 3.17
CA ASP A 16 22.80 -9.05 2.69
C ASP A 16 23.83 -8.84 3.83
N SER A 17 23.40 -9.13 5.08
CA SER A 17 24.23 -9.10 6.29
C SER A 17 24.75 -7.71 6.70
N GLU A 18 24.22 -6.63 6.17
CA GLU A 18 24.52 -5.28 6.63
C GLU A 18 23.78 -4.98 7.94
N ILE A 19 24.46 -4.39 8.92
CA ILE A 19 23.92 -4.11 10.25
C ILE A 19 23.62 -2.61 10.37
N PHE A 20 22.40 -2.31 10.84
CA PHE A 20 21.93 -0.95 11.08
C PHE A 20 21.62 -0.77 12.56
N PRO A 21 22.35 0.09 13.27
CA PRO A 21 21.96 0.51 14.61
C PRO A 21 20.74 1.46 14.49
N VAL A 22 19.66 1.14 15.18
CA VAL A 22 18.39 1.87 15.13
C VAL A 22 17.88 2.06 16.55
N ASP A 23 17.34 3.24 16.83
CA ASP A 23 16.64 3.53 18.07
C ASP A 23 15.44 2.58 18.23
N VAL A 24 15.26 2.03 19.42
CA VAL A 24 14.16 1.11 19.75
C VAL A 24 12.79 1.74 19.45
N GLU A 25 12.62 3.04 19.70
CA GLU A 25 11.35 3.73 19.39
C GLU A 25 11.06 3.77 17.87
N ILE A 26 12.08 3.95 17.04
CA ILE A 26 11.95 3.90 15.58
C ILE A 26 11.65 2.48 15.13
N ALA A 27 12.32 1.49 15.71
CA ALA A 27 12.12 0.08 15.38
C ALA A 27 10.71 -0.42 15.78
N LYS A 28 10.14 0.10 16.86
CA LYS A 28 8.76 -0.19 17.31
C LYS A 28 7.67 0.36 16.37
N CYS A 29 7.99 1.18 15.37
CA CYS A 29 7.06 1.51 14.28
C CYS A 29 6.67 0.26 13.48
N SER A 30 7.50 -0.77 13.48
CA SER A 30 7.22 -2.11 12.95
C SER A 30 6.60 -2.99 14.03
N VAL A 31 5.37 -3.44 13.79
CA VAL A 31 4.70 -4.38 14.70
C VAL A 31 5.48 -5.70 14.80
N THR A 32 6.03 -6.17 13.70
CA THR A 32 6.85 -7.40 13.65
C THR A 32 8.08 -7.28 14.53
N ILE A 33 8.85 -6.19 14.41
CA ILE A 33 10.06 -5.99 15.22
C ILE A 33 9.66 -5.79 16.69
N LYS A 34 8.61 -5.00 16.96
CA LYS A 34 8.10 -4.79 18.31
C LYS A 34 7.78 -6.12 18.99
N THR A 35 7.02 -7.00 18.32
CA THR A 35 6.68 -8.32 18.87
C THR A 35 7.91 -9.19 19.09
N MET A 36 8.90 -9.17 18.18
CA MET A 36 10.16 -9.89 18.38
C MET A 36 10.91 -9.41 19.61
N LEU A 37 10.99 -8.11 19.84
CA LEU A 37 11.68 -7.53 21.00
C LEU A 37 10.96 -7.89 22.31
N GLU A 38 9.61 -7.82 22.32
CA GLU A 38 8.79 -8.16 23.48
C GLU A 38 8.89 -9.65 23.83
N ASP A 39 8.79 -10.55 22.82
CA ASP A 39 8.80 -12.00 23.02
C ASP A 39 10.18 -12.52 23.45
N LEU A 40 11.25 -11.92 23.00
CA LEU A 40 12.63 -12.33 23.28
C LEU A 40 13.23 -11.58 24.48
N GLY A 41 12.54 -10.54 25.01
CA GLY A 41 13.05 -9.73 26.12
C GLY A 41 14.28 -8.90 25.76
N MET A 42 14.44 -8.55 24.48
CA MET A 42 15.62 -7.88 23.92
C MET A 42 15.57 -6.35 23.97
N GLU A 43 14.58 -5.77 24.67
CA GLU A 43 14.38 -4.30 24.68
C GLU A 43 15.56 -3.52 25.26
N ASP A 44 16.34 -4.16 26.17
CA ASP A 44 17.45 -3.53 26.90
C ASP A 44 18.83 -4.06 26.45
N ASP A 45 18.90 -4.96 25.46
CA ASP A 45 20.17 -5.57 25.04
C ASP A 45 20.69 -4.94 23.73
N GLU A 46 21.63 -4.00 23.86
CA GLU A 46 22.26 -3.31 22.72
C GLU A 46 23.19 -4.21 21.88
N GLU A 47 23.53 -5.38 22.39
CA GLU A 47 24.43 -6.33 21.69
C GLU A 47 23.66 -7.22 20.71
N GLU A 48 22.39 -7.39 20.89
CA GLU A 48 21.58 -8.33 20.11
C GLU A 48 21.23 -7.83 18.72
N VAL A 49 21.23 -8.75 17.76
CA VAL A 49 21.01 -8.47 16.34
C VAL A 49 19.71 -9.12 15.89
N VAL A 50 18.74 -8.31 15.45
CA VAL A 50 17.47 -8.81 14.88
C VAL A 50 17.66 -9.08 13.38
N PRO A 51 17.62 -10.34 12.93
CA PRO A 51 17.80 -10.68 11.52
C PRO A 51 16.52 -10.44 10.71
N LEU A 52 16.62 -9.76 9.59
CA LEU A 52 15.54 -9.48 8.64
C LEU A 52 15.85 -10.11 7.27
N PRO A 53 15.65 -11.43 7.11
CA PRO A 53 16.11 -12.17 5.93
C PRO A 53 15.40 -11.78 4.62
N ASN A 54 14.25 -11.13 4.71
CA ASN A 54 13.42 -10.76 3.56
C ASN A 54 13.57 -9.28 3.16
N VAL A 55 14.47 -8.53 3.79
CA VAL A 55 14.69 -7.10 3.51
C VAL A 55 16.15 -6.85 3.22
N ASN A 56 16.48 -6.36 2.02
CA ASN A 56 17.85 -5.99 1.67
C ASN A 56 18.25 -4.66 2.32
N SER A 57 19.55 -4.37 2.35
CA SER A 57 20.12 -3.19 3.02
C SER A 57 19.60 -1.88 2.43
N ALA A 58 19.46 -1.79 1.11
CA ALA A 58 18.98 -0.58 0.43
C ALA A 58 17.54 -0.24 0.83
N ILE A 59 16.69 -1.26 0.91
CA ILE A 59 15.28 -1.11 1.32
C ILE A 59 15.17 -0.86 2.82
N LEU A 60 15.95 -1.60 3.63
CA LEU A 60 15.95 -1.39 5.08
C LEU A 60 16.35 0.04 5.45
N LYS A 61 17.35 0.60 4.77
CA LYS A 61 17.76 1.99 4.95
C LYS A 61 16.62 2.97 4.66
N LYS A 62 15.84 2.72 3.60
CA LYS A 62 14.66 3.52 3.27
C LYS A 62 13.54 3.37 4.31
N VAL A 63 13.30 2.16 4.77
CA VAL A 63 12.31 1.90 5.83
C VAL A 63 12.69 2.66 7.11
N ILE A 64 13.96 2.60 7.54
CA ILE A 64 14.45 3.34 8.71
C ILE A 64 14.31 4.85 8.50
N GLN A 65 14.62 5.37 7.31
CA GLN A 65 14.46 6.78 6.99
C GLN A 65 12.99 7.22 7.11
N TRP A 66 12.06 6.41 6.58
CA TRP A 66 10.62 6.67 6.68
C TRP A 66 10.15 6.64 8.14
N ALA A 67 10.51 5.59 8.88
CA ALA A 67 10.14 5.43 10.28
C ALA A 67 10.71 6.55 11.18
N THR A 68 11.93 7.03 10.89
CA THR A 68 12.53 8.16 11.60
C THR A 68 11.74 9.45 11.39
N TYR A 69 11.24 9.69 10.19
CA TYR A 69 10.46 10.89 9.89
C TYR A 69 9.07 10.85 10.55
N HIS A 70 8.43 9.67 10.56
CA HIS A 70 7.07 9.47 11.04
C HIS A 70 6.99 8.97 12.49
N LYS A 71 8.10 8.92 13.24
CA LYS A 71 8.12 8.42 14.62
C LYS A 71 7.16 9.16 15.57
N ASP A 72 6.98 10.46 15.35
CA ASP A 72 6.17 11.35 16.19
C ASP A 72 4.74 11.51 15.65
N ASP A 73 4.39 10.82 14.58
CA ASP A 73 3.06 10.90 13.98
C ASP A 73 2.02 10.17 14.87
N PRO A 74 0.79 10.71 14.97
CA PRO A 74 -0.26 10.05 15.71
C PRO A 74 -0.58 8.69 15.06
N PRO A 75 -0.96 7.67 15.86
CA PRO A 75 -1.33 6.36 15.31
C PRO A 75 -2.45 6.51 14.30
N LEU A 76 -2.33 5.75 13.19
CA LEU A 76 -3.37 5.74 12.17
C LEU A 76 -4.72 5.38 12.80
N PRO A 77 -5.80 6.11 12.47
CA PRO A 77 -7.13 5.73 12.94
C PRO A 77 -7.42 4.30 12.50
N GLU A 78 -8.03 3.52 13.39
CA GLU A 78 -8.46 2.15 13.08
C GLU A 78 -9.30 2.17 11.80
N ASP A 79 -9.02 1.23 10.90
CA ASP A 79 -9.67 1.13 9.60
C ASP A 79 -11.19 1.00 9.78
N ASP A 80 -11.90 2.08 9.55
CA ASP A 80 -13.35 2.05 9.36
C ASP A 80 -13.60 1.48 7.95
N GLU A 81 -13.93 0.19 7.87
CA GLU A 81 -14.18 -0.55 6.61
C GLU A 81 -15.22 0.14 5.70
N ASN A 82 -15.98 1.09 6.24
CA ASN A 82 -16.98 1.85 5.52
C ASN A 82 -16.48 3.17 4.91
N LYS A 83 -15.25 3.59 5.20
CA LYS A 83 -14.69 4.82 4.67
C LYS A 83 -13.97 4.54 3.35
N GLU A 84 -14.43 5.18 2.26
CA GLU A 84 -13.67 5.17 1.01
C GLU A 84 -12.26 5.75 1.26
N LYS A 85 -11.24 4.89 1.12
CA LYS A 85 -9.84 5.32 1.24
C LYS A 85 -9.51 6.26 0.09
N ARG A 86 -9.31 7.53 0.40
CA ARG A 86 -8.86 8.52 -0.58
C ARG A 86 -7.40 8.25 -0.94
N THR A 87 -7.11 8.23 -2.22
CA THR A 87 -5.72 8.07 -2.73
C THR A 87 -5.00 9.40 -2.86
N ASP A 88 -5.72 10.50 -2.67
CA ASP A 88 -5.17 11.85 -2.86
C ASP A 88 -4.46 12.40 -1.60
N ASP A 89 -4.63 11.74 -0.44
CA ASP A 89 -4.05 12.16 0.84
C ASP A 89 -2.64 11.54 1.03
N ILE A 90 -1.69 11.99 0.23
CA ILE A 90 -0.27 11.66 0.40
C ILE A 90 0.46 12.96 0.77
N SER A 91 1.27 12.92 1.85
CA SER A 91 2.07 14.07 2.24
C SER A 91 3.07 14.44 1.15
N SER A 92 3.47 15.72 1.07
CA SER A 92 4.47 16.14 0.08
C SER A 92 5.81 15.45 0.29
N TRP A 93 6.18 15.20 1.55
CA TRP A 93 7.39 14.47 1.89
C TRP A 93 7.34 13.02 1.43
N ASP A 94 6.23 12.31 1.68
CA ASP A 94 6.03 10.94 1.23
C ASP A 94 6.02 10.84 -0.30
N ALA A 95 5.39 11.81 -0.97
CA ALA A 95 5.38 11.85 -2.43
C ALA A 95 6.81 12.01 -3.00
N ASP A 96 7.66 12.80 -2.36
CA ASP A 96 9.07 12.96 -2.75
C ASP A 96 9.90 11.72 -2.39
N PHE A 97 9.67 11.13 -1.22
CA PHE A 97 10.32 9.91 -0.76
C PHE A 97 10.05 8.71 -1.69
N LEU A 98 8.83 8.63 -2.24
CA LEU A 98 8.39 7.56 -3.14
C LEU A 98 8.70 7.85 -4.62
N LYS A 99 9.43 8.92 -4.95
CA LYS A 99 10.01 9.15 -6.29
C LYS A 99 11.20 8.22 -6.53
N VAL A 100 10.93 6.94 -6.57
CA VAL A 100 11.89 5.85 -6.80
C VAL A 100 11.49 5.06 -8.05
N ASP A 101 12.39 4.20 -8.53
CA ASP A 101 12.05 3.26 -9.57
C ASP A 101 11.00 2.24 -9.12
N GLN A 102 10.32 1.62 -10.08
CA GLN A 102 9.24 0.67 -9.78
C GLN A 102 9.71 -0.54 -8.96
N GLY A 103 10.91 -1.05 -9.25
CA GLY A 103 11.48 -2.18 -8.51
C GLY A 103 11.60 -1.85 -7.03
N THR A 104 12.23 -0.73 -6.71
CA THR A 104 12.35 -0.21 -5.33
C THR A 104 11.00 0.03 -4.67
N LEU A 105 10.01 0.56 -5.40
CA LEU A 105 8.66 0.78 -4.86
C LEU A 105 7.99 -0.55 -4.47
N PHE A 106 8.08 -1.58 -5.31
CA PHE A 106 7.52 -2.89 -5.00
C PHE A 106 8.25 -3.58 -3.85
N GLU A 107 9.58 -3.47 -3.80
CA GLU A 107 10.36 -4.00 -2.68
C GLU A 107 10.01 -3.28 -1.37
N LEU A 108 9.75 -1.97 -1.39
CA LEU A 108 9.25 -1.22 -0.24
C LEU A 108 7.88 -1.71 0.23
N ILE A 109 6.96 -2.01 -0.69
CA ILE A 109 5.64 -2.57 -0.36
C ILE A 109 5.80 -3.93 0.33
N LEU A 110 6.66 -4.81 -0.23
CA LEU A 110 6.92 -6.12 0.36
C LEU A 110 7.56 -6.01 1.74
N ALA A 111 8.51 -5.11 1.91
CA ALA A 111 9.15 -4.85 3.20
C ALA A 111 8.16 -4.27 4.22
N ALA A 112 7.33 -3.29 3.82
CA ALA A 112 6.32 -2.69 4.69
C ALA A 112 5.27 -3.71 5.15
N ASN A 113 4.88 -4.64 4.27
CA ASN A 113 4.00 -5.74 4.61
C ASN A 113 4.67 -6.77 5.53
N TYR A 114 5.92 -7.15 5.25
CA TYR A 114 6.68 -8.10 6.07
C TYR A 114 6.93 -7.57 7.49
N LEU A 115 7.26 -6.29 7.59
CA LEU A 115 7.52 -5.61 8.86
C LEU A 115 6.24 -5.11 9.57
N ASP A 116 5.09 -5.26 8.93
CA ASP A 116 3.78 -4.75 9.39
C ASP A 116 3.84 -3.25 9.77
N ILE A 117 4.36 -2.43 8.86
CA ILE A 117 4.39 -0.97 8.98
C ILE A 117 3.21 -0.40 8.19
N LYS A 118 2.05 -0.31 8.86
CA LYS A 118 0.76 0.08 8.23
C LYS A 118 0.83 1.43 7.50
N GLY A 119 1.49 2.44 8.09
CA GLY A 119 1.63 3.77 7.47
C GLY A 119 2.39 3.73 6.16
N LEU A 120 3.54 3.05 6.12
CA LEU A 120 4.34 2.90 4.90
C LEU A 120 3.61 2.07 3.85
N LEU A 121 2.92 1.00 4.26
CA LEU A 121 2.11 0.18 3.36
C LEU A 121 0.97 0.99 2.74
N ASP A 122 0.26 1.79 3.51
CA ASP A 122 -0.85 2.62 3.03
C ASP A 122 -0.38 3.65 1.99
N VAL A 123 0.70 4.39 2.28
CA VAL A 123 1.21 5.43 1.38
C VAL A 123 1.81 4.86 0.11
N THR A 124 2.49 3.72 0.18
CA THR A 124 3.02 3.03 -1.01
C THR A 124 1.90 2.46 -1.88
N CYS A 125 0.87 1.85 -1.29
CA CYS A 125 -0.31 1.37 -2.01
C CYS A 125 -1.10 2.52 -2.67
N LYS A 126 -1.28 3.65 -1.98
CA LYS A 126 -1.89 4.85 -2.56
C LYS A 126 -1.11 5.37 -3.77
N THR A 127 0.21 5.36 -3.69
CA THR A 127 1.08 5.77 -4.79
C THR A 127 0.88 4.87 -6.01
N VAL A 128 0.84 3.54 -5.84
CA VAL A 128 0.56 2.61 -6.94
C VAL A 128 -0.86 2.82 -7.49
N ALA A 129 -1.85 3.03 -6.62
CA ALA A 129 -3.22 3.31 -7.05
C ALA A 129 -3.30 4.59 -7.92
N ASN A 130 -2.56 5.65 -7.55
CA ASN A 130 -2.46 6.87 -8.35
C ASN A 130 -1.75 6.64 -9.69
N MET A 131 -0.77 5.75 -9.74
CA MET A 131 -0.11 5.37 -10.99
C MET A 131 -1.04 4.61 -11.95
N ILE A 132 -2.05 3.92 -11.44
CA ILE A 132 -3.03 3.15 -12.22
C ILE A 132 -4.25 4.01 -12.58
N LYS A 133 -4.60 4.97 -11.74
CA LYS A 133 -5.81 5.81 -11.89
C LYS A 133 -5.85 6.49 -13.26
N GLY A 134 -6.92 6.25 -14.00
CA GLY A 134 -7.16 6.87 -15.31
C GLY A 134 -6.38 6.29 -16.48
N LYS A 135 -5.63 5.21 -16.28
CA LYS A 135 -4.89 4.53 -17.36
C LYS A 135 -5.69 3.37 -17.97
N THR A 136 -5.46 3.15 -19.26
CA THR A 136 -5.97 1.97 -19.95
C THR A 136 -5.21 0.71 -19.55
N PRO A 137 -5.79 -0.51 -19.72
CA PRO A 137 -5.09 -1.76 -19.43
C PRO A 137 -3.74 -1.89 -20.15
N GLU A 138 -3.66 -1.43 -21.40
CA GLU A 138 -2.43 -1.43 -22.20
C GLU A 138 -1.37 -0.50 -21.59
N GLU A 139 -1.77 0.69 -21.15
CA GLU A 139 -0.87 1.64 -20.49
C GLU A 139 -0.40 1.11 -19.14
N ILE A 140 -1.26 0.40 -18.39
CA ILE A 140 -0.90 -0.24 -17.12
C ILE A 140 0.14 -1.34 -17.38
N ARG A 141 -0.10 -2.23 -18.36
CA ARG A 141 0.87 -3.28 -18.73
C ARG A 141 2.22 -2.67 -19.13
N LYS A 142 2.20 -1.60 -19.92
CA LYS A 142 3.42 -0.88 -20.31
C LYS A 142 4.11 -0.22 -19.13
N THR A 143 3.33 0.42 -18.23
CA THR A 143 3.87 1.09 -17.05
C THR A 143 4.56 0.10 -16.11
N PHE A 144 3.96 -1.08 -15.91
CA PHE A 144 4.45 -2.11 -14.98
C PHE A 144 5.23 -3.24 -15.66
N ASN A 145 5.54 -3.10 -16.95
CA ASN A 145 6.26 -4.09 -17.75
C ASN A 145 5.64 -5.51 -17.68
N ILE A 146 4.29 -5.57 -17.66
CA ILE A 146 3.53 -6.81 -17.57
C ILE A 146 3.31 -7.34 -18.97
N LYS A 147 3.71 -8.60 -19.22
CA LYS A 147 3.44 -9.27 -20.50
C LYS A 147 1.95 -9.55 -20.63
N ASN A 148 1.41 -9.32 -21.82
CA ASN A 148 0.05 -9.74 -22.14
C ASN A 148 0.04 -11.26 -22.39
N ASP A 149 -0.58 -12.01 -21.49
CA ASP A 149 -0.74 -13.46 -21.56
C ASP A 149 -2.14 -13.89 -22.04
N PHE A 150 -3.01 -12.93 -22.37
CA PHE A 150 -4.30 -13.20 -22.99
C PHE A 150 -4.16 -13.49 -24.47
N THR A 151 -4.95 -14.44 -24.97
CA THR A 151 -5.18 -14.58 -26.41
C THR A 151 -6.06 -13.43 -26.91
N ALA A 152 -5.98 -13.14 -28.22
CA ALA A 152 -6.81 -12.09 -28.83
C ALA A 152 -8.33 -12.29 -28.58
N SER A 153 -8.78 -13.53 -28.50
CA SER A 153 -10.19 -13.87 -28.21
C SER A 153 -10.56 -13.56 -26.77
N GLU A 154 -9.69 -13.89 -25.80
CA GLU A 154 -9.92 -13.61 -24.37
C GLU A 154 -9.88 -12.10 -24.10
N GLU A 155 -8.96 -11.38 -24.75
CA GLU A 155 -8.87 -9.93 -24.61
C GLU A 155 -10.13 -9.22 -25.16
N ASP A 156 -10.65 -9.66 -26.31
CA ASP A 156 -11.90 -9.16 -26.87
C ASP A 156 -13.12 -9.48 -25.97
N GLN A 157 -13.13 -10.65 -25.34
CA GLN A 157 -14.19 -11.02 -24.41
C GLN A 157 -14.17 -10.12 -23.16
N VAL A 158 -13.02 -9.96 -22.53
CA VAL A 158 -12.85 -9.10 -21.35
C VAL A 158 -13.23 -7.65 -21.69
N ARG A 159 -12.83 -7.15 -22.87
CA ARG A 159 -13.19 -5.80 -23.31
C ARG A 159 -14.70 -5.63 -23.46
N LYS A 160 -15.39 -6.60 -24.09
CA LYS A 160 -16.86 -6.58 -24.27
C LYS A 160 -17.59 -6.62 -22.92
N GLU A 161 -17.13 -7.44 -21.98
CA GLU A 161 -17.70 -7.51 -20.63
C GLU A 161 -17.55 -6.19 -19.89
N ASN A 162 -16.40 -5.56 -19.97
CA ASN A 162 -16.17 -4.25 -19.35
C ASN A 162 -16.96 -3.13 -20.00
N GLU A 163 -17.11 -3.11 -21.32
CA GLU A 163 -17.95 -2.15 -22.02
C GLU A 163 -19.44 -2.30 -21.67
N TRP A 164 -19.90 -3.56 -21.58
CA TRP A 164 -21.29 -3.84 -21.20
C TRP A 164 -21.57 -3.33 -19.77
N PHE A 165 -20.64 -3.56 -18.84
CA PHE A 165 -20.74 -3.09 -17.46
C PHE A 165 -20.75 -1.56 -17.37
N SER A 166 -19.89 -0.89 -18.13
CA SER A 166 -19.84 0.57 -18.20
C SER A 166 -21.14 1.17 -18.77
N LYS A 167 -21.71 0.57 -19.82
CA LYS A 167 -22.96 1.00 -20.42
C LYS A 167 -24.14 0.84 -19.46
N GLN A 168 -24.20 -0.26 -18.72
CA GLN A 168 -25.26 -0.46 -17.71
C GLN A 168 -25.17 0.54 -16.56
N ASN A 169 -23.99 0.81 -16.07
CA ASN A 169 -23.80 1.82 -15.02
C ASN A 169 -24.19 3.22 -15.49
N LEU A 170 -23.83 3.58 -16.72
CA LEU A 170 -24.23 4.85 -17.33
C LEU A 170 -25.74 4.95 -17.50
N GLN A 171 -26.39 3.89 -17.97
CA GLN A 171 -27.85 3.83 -18.14
C GLN A 171 -28.59 3.92 -16.80
N ALA A 172 -28.08 3.24 -15.76
CA ALA A 172 -28.64 3.33 -14.41
C ALA A 172 -28.51 4.75 -13.84
N LEU A 173 -27.37 5.41 -14.07
CA LEU A 173 -27.15 6.79 -13.67
C LEU A 173 -28.10 7.74 -14.38
N MET A 174 -28.25 7.61 -15.71
CA MET A 174 -29.16 8.41 -16.50
C MET A 174 -30.65 8.23 -16.07
N ASN A 175 -31.06 6.98 -15.80
CA ASN A 175 -32.39 6.67 -15.32
C ASN A 175 -32.67 7.31 -13.94
N ASN A 176 -31.66 7.36 -13.06
CA ASN A 176 -31.77 8.03 -11.77
C ASN A 176 -31.91 9.56 -11.92
N ILE A 177 -31.16 10.16 -12.84
CA ILE A 177 -31.25 11.61 -13.13
C ILE A 177 -32.59 11.97 -13.69
N THR A 178 -33.11 11.21 -14.67
CA THR A 178 -34.41 11.45 -15.27
C THR A 178 -35.55 11.26 -14.27
N LYS A 179 -35.46 10.29 -13.37
CA LYS A 179 -36.42 10.10 -12.29
C LYS A 179 -36.44 11.27 -11.31
N SER A 180 -35.24 11.76 -10.93
CA SER A 180 -35.11 12.93 -10.04
C SER A 180 -35.66 14.22 -10.66
N GLN A 181 -35.58 14.38 -11.97
CA GLN A 181 -36.16 15.52 -12.68
C GLN A 181 -37.70 15.46 -12.74
N ASN A 182 -38.28 14.27 -12.83
CA ASN A 182 -39.71 14.08 -12.84
C ASN A 182 -40.36 14.23 -11.45
N ASP A 183 -39.64 13.94 -10.38
CA ASP A 183 -40.13 14.04 -9.00
C ASP A 183 -39.96 15.45 -8.39
N GLY A 184 -39.41 16.42 -9.15
CA GLY A 184 -39.31 17.85 -8.76
C GLY A 184 -38.46 18.16 -7.54
N ILE A 185 -37.64 17.18 -7.05
CA ILE A 185 -36.81 17.30 -5.87
C ILE A 185 -35.38 17.05 -6.24
N ILE A 186 -34.60 18.12 -6.45
CA ILE A 186 -33.14 18.04 -6.55
C ILE A 186 -32.56 17.92 -5.14
N THR A 187 -32.61 16.73 -4.57
CA THR A 187 -31.78 16.40 -3.40
C THR A 187 -30.70 15.46 -3.85
N LEU A 188 -29.51 16.00 -4.00
CA LEU A 188 -28.27 15.21 -4.09
C LEU A 188 -28.01 14.56 -2.73
N THR A 189 -28.68 13.45 -2.43
CA THR A 189 -28.33 12.63 -1.27
C THR A 189 -27.34 11.55 -1.72
N PRO A 190 -26.23 11.40 -1.01
CA PRO A 190 -25.23 10.37 -1.31
C PRO A 190 -25.67 8.99 -0.77
N SER A 191 -26.85 8.53 -1.13
CA SER A 191 -27.43 7.29 -0.60
C SER A 191 -27.70 6.25 -1.70
N ASN A 192 -26.69 5.90 -2.48
CA ASN A 192 -26.70 4.67 -3.28
C ASN A 192 -25.45 3.85 -3.08
N LYS A 193 -25.23 3.43 -1.81
CA LYS A 193 -24.17 2.49 -1.39
C LYS A 193 -24.48 1.02 -1.69
N LYS A 194 -25.22 0.71 -2.76
CA LYS A 194 -25.40 -0.67 -3.23
C LYS A 194 -25.40 -0.74 -4.76
N LEU A 195 -24.41 -0.13 -5.40
CA LEU A 195 -24.02 -0.61 -6.73
C LEU A 195 -23.25 -1.92 -6.51
N ALA A 196 -23.78 -3.00 -7.09
CA ALA A 196 -23.21 -4.33 -7.00
C ALA A 196 -21.70 -4.27 -7.28
N GLN A 197 -20.92 -4.73 -6.29
CA GLN A 197 -19.49 -4.94 -6.49
C GLN A 197 -19.33 -5.84 -7.73
N PRO A 198 -18.41 -5.51 -8.65
CA PRO A 198 -18.11 -6.40 -9.75
C PRO A 198 -17.72 -7.74 -9.13
N LYS A 199 -18.40 -8.82 -9.56
CA LYS A 199 -17.96 -10.17 -9.22
C LYS A 199 -16.51 -10.25 -9.69
N MET A 200 -15.58 -10.12 -8.76
CA MET A 200 -14.17 -10.33 -9.05
C MET A 200 -14.08 -11.68 -9.74
N CYS A 201 -13.67 -11.64 -10.99
CA CYS A 201 -13.32 -12.83 -11.73
C CYS A 201 -12.38 -13.62 -10.81
N LYS A 202 -12.68 -14.91 -10.58
CA LYS A 202 -11.86 -15.80 -9.74
C LYS A 202 -10.55 -16.15 -10.46
N CYS A 203 -9.88 -15.17 -11.00
CA CYS A 203 -8.49 -15.27 -11.39
C CYS A 203 -7.67 -15.18 -10.13
N LYS A 204 -7.37 -16.34 -9.53
CA LYS A 204 -6.34 -16.43 -8.51
C LYS A 204 -5.07 -15.83 -9.12
N PRO A 205 -4.51 -14.74 -8.60
CA PRO A 205 -3.21 -14.31 -9.07
C PRO A 205 -2.22 -15.43 -8.70
N LYS A 206 -1.60 -16.03 -9.71
CA LYS A 206 -0.43 -16.89 -9.51
C LYS A 206 0.73 -15.96 -9.15
N ILE A 207 0.78 -15.52 -7.90
CA ILE A 207 1.87 -14.70 -7.35
C ILE A 207 3.19 -15.49 -7.30
N SER A 208 3.16 -16.81 -7.54
CA SER A 208 4.36 -17.66 -7.50
C SER A 208 5.32 -17.56 -8.69
N ALA A 209 5.05 -16.69 -9.66
CA ALA A 209 5.92 -16.54 -10.85
C ALA A 209 6.87 -15.34 -10.80
N PHE A 210 6.87 -14.54 -9.73
CA PHE A 210 7.71 -13.35 -9.60
C PHE A 210 8.92 -13.52 -8.67
N ILE A 211 9.17 -14.74 -8.15
CA ILE A 211 10.38 -15.06 -7.38
C ILE A 211 11.17 -16.11 -8.16
N LYS A 212 11.92 -15.67 -9.15
CA LYS A 212 13.14 -16.30 -9.66
C LYS A 212 14.03 -15.23 -10.26
#